data_b784d144c1f9fdce91842536fbd9b001
#
_entry.id   b784d144c1f9fdce91842536fbd9b001
#
_cell.length_a   1.000
_cell.length_b   1.000
_cell.length_c   1.000
_cell.angle_alpha   90.00
_cell.angle_beta   90.00
_cell.angle_gamma   90.00
#
_symmetry.space_group_name_H-M   'P 1'
#
loop_
_entity.id
_entity.type
_entity.pdbx_description
1 polymer ?
#
loop_
_entity_poly.entity_id
_entity_poly.type
_entity_poly.pdbx_seq_one_letter_code
_entity_poly.pdbx_strand_id
1 'polypeptide(L)'
;MEEALLDVDAPLLPAPPFPLYQAVAGGLEKAITCGSLRGGDRLPSVRQLCQQHGVSASTATLAYRWLENRGLVEARPKSGYFVAPRPQPLPEPELDARMSKADFVTPDGLTRQFLLVANEPGAMPSFRVQAGRSLLPEAKLRQLTASINRRHPEYASRVESSGSPALRREIARRAIHSGVRLHPDEILLTNGGMEAMHIALRAVAKAGDTIALESPTYFMLLEVIESLGMRSLEIPSHPRDGLSIEALDLATRTPGAVRACVVIPNFQNPVGSLMPLENKRRLVALAAERGFPVIESDIYGELHFGDERPPVLKSFDARDDVILCSAFTKAVAPGYRVGWMAPGRHLRECQSIKFRTSSPGVQLQQEVIAEFLADGGYDHHMRRLRAALKTQAQAMADAIARYFPPGCRLSRPRGGLALWIELPPQVDSRKVFEQACRELIGVAPGATFTCSARFNHFIRLHYGDPWTPLLETRLKRLGQIIAEQLG
;
A
#
# COMPACT_ATOMS: atom_id res chain seq x y z
N MET A 1 41.86 48.81 38.89
CA MET A 1 41.25 48.88 37.58
C MET A 1 41.43 47.50 37.00
N GLU A 2 40.45 46.63 37.26
CA GLU A 2 40.36 45.27 36.74
C GLU A 2 39.33 45.27 35.64
N GLU A 3 39.77 44.94 34.42
CA GLU A 3 38.93 44.70 33.28
C GLU A 3 38.29 43.31 33.43
N ALA A 4 36.98 43.27 33.51
CA ALA A 4 36.20 42.06 33.47
C ALA A 4 36.15 41.55 32.03
N LEU A 5 36.86 40.46 31.74
CA LEU A 5 36.72 39.65 30.52
C LEU A 5 35.37 38.98 30.52
N LEU A 6 34.52 39.36 29.55
CA LEU A 6 33.29 38.66 29.22
C LEU A 6 33.66 37.32 28.54
N ASP A 7 33.30 36.25 29.21
CA ASP A 7 33.40 34.86 28.71
C ASP A 7 32.39 34.65 27.60
N VAL A 8 32.85 34.55 26.36
CA VAL A 8 32.05 34.42 25.12
C VAL A 8 32.19 33.00 24.58
N ASP A 9 31.99 31.96 25.40
CA ASP A 9 31.93 30.58 24.91
C ASP A 9 30.84 29.77 25.66
N ALA A 10 29.58 30.16 25.47
CA ALA A 10 28.47 29.25 25.73
C ALA A 10 28.22 28.44 24.45
N PRO A 11 28.23 27.11 24.48
CA PRO A 11 27.97 26.31 23.29
C PRO A 11 26.54 26.57 22.82
N LEU A 12 26.39 27.10 21.60
CA LEU A 12 25.11 27.20 20.88
C LEU A 12 24.55 25.80 20.74
N LEU A 13 23.48 25.50 21.47
CA LEU A 13 22.69 24.29 21.27
C LEU A 13 22.26 24.23 19.80
N PRO A 14 22.40 23.09 19.11
CA PRO A 14 21.99 22.97 17.72
C PRO A 14 20.51 23.32 17.61
N ALA A 15 20.18 24.18 16.64
CA ALA A 15 18.80 24.56 16.35
C ALA A 15 17.94 23.29 16.16
N PRO A 16 16.74 23.21 16.74
CA PRO A 16 15.89 22.03 16.62
C PRO A 16 15.60 21.78 15.14
N PRO A 17 15.56 20.51 14.68
CA PRO A 17 15.39 20.14 13.27
C PRO A 17 14.05 20.52 12.66
N PHE A 18 13.14 21.10 13.46
CA PHE A 18 11.80 21.55 13.05
C PHE A 18 11.51 22.96 13.55
N PRO A 19 10.63 23.73 12.84
CA PRO A 19 10.14 25.01 13.33
C PRO A 19 9.56 24.91 14.76
N LEU A 20 9.87 25.87 15.60
CA LEU A 20 9.53 25.85 17.03
C LEU A 20 8.04 25.61 17.32
N TYR A 21 7.13 26.13 16.46
CA TYR A 21 5.69 25.89 16.60
C TYR A 21 5.32 24.39 16.38
N GLN A 22 6.07 23.67 15.55
CA GLN A 22 5.83 22.22 15.34
C GLN A 22 6.29 21.40 16.53
N ALA A 23 7.35 21.80 17.22
CA ALA A 23 7.81 21.15 18.44
C ALA A 23 6.74 21.31 19.56
N VAL A 24 6.19 22.51 19.72
CA VAL A 24 5.10 22.80 20.68
C VAL A 24 3.83 22.01 20.32
N ALA A 25 3.41 22.04 19.06
CA ALA A 25 2.24 21.30 18.58
C ALA A 25 2.41 19.78 18.73
N GLY A 26 3.61 19.25 18.51
CA GLY A 26 3.91 17.82 18.62
C GLY A 26 3.69 17.25 20.03
N GLY A 27 3.95 18.04 21.08
CA GLY A 27 3.64 17.66 22.47
C GLY A 27 2.13 17.48 22.70
N LEU A 28 1.33 18.44 22.24
CA LEU A 28 -0.14 18.37 22.33
C LEU A 28 -0.70 17.25 21.43
N GLU A 29 -0.20 17.12 20.21
CA GLU A 29 -0.57 16.02 19.29
C GLU A 29 -0.33 14.65 19.93
N LYS A 30 0.83 14.46 20.56
CA LYS A 30 1.16 13.22 21.26
C LYS A 30 0.18 12.94 22.40
N ALA A 31 -0.15 13.95 23.21
CA ALA A 31 -1.12 13.82 24.31
C ALA A 31 -2.54 13.48 23.81
N ILE A 32 -2.97 14.07 22.70
CA ILE A 32 -4.25 13.77 22.05
C ILE A 32 -4.21 12.35 21.46
N THR A 33 -3.09 11.96 20.84
CA THR A 33 -2.96 10.66 20.17
C THR A 33 -2.90 9.48 21.14
N CYS A 34 -2.21 9.65 22.29
CA CYS A 34 -2.16 8.62 23.33
C CYS A 34 -3.40 8.60 24.24
N GLY A 35 -4.37 9.52 24.02
CA GLY A 35 -5.62 9.57 24.80
C GLY A 35 -5.53 10.26 26.15
N SER A 36 -4.39 10.88 26.48
CA SER A 36 -4.24 11.70 27.70
C SER A 36 -5.11 12.97 27.64
N LEU A 37 -5.35 13.49 26.43
CA LEU A 37 -6.33 14.53 26.14
C LEU A 37 -7.44 13.92 25.28
N ARG A 38 -8.68 14.05 25.69
CA ARG A 38 -9.86 13.47 25.04
C ARG A 38 -10.61 14.50 24.22
N GLY A 39 -11.39 14.04 23.23
CA GLY A 39 -12.29 14.90 22.47
C GLY A 39 -13.20 15.73 23.38
N GLY A 40 -13.20 17.04 23.18
CA GLY A 40 -13.92 18.01 24.03
C GLY A 40 -13.11 18.59 25.20
N ASP A 41 -11.96 18.04 25.51
CA ASP A 41 -11.10 18.59 26.57
C ASP A 41 -10.59 19.98 26.19
N ARG A 42 -10.59 20.90 27.16
CA ARG A 42 -10.07 22.23 26.96
C ARG A 42 -8.54 22.23 26.99
N LEU A 43 -7.95 22.83 25.99
CA LEU A 43 -6.49 22.98 25.87
C LEU A 43 -6.01 24.23 26.61
N PRO A 44 -4.71 24.33 26.96
CA PRO A 44 -4.13 25.53 27.52
C PRO A 44 -4.44 26.77 26.68
N SER A 45 -4.66 27.91 27.31
CA SER A 45 -4.79 29.17 26.58
C SER A 45 -3.46 29.51 25.86
N VAL A 46 -3.50 30.32 24.80
CA VAL A 46 -2.27 30.80 24.12
C VAL A 46 -1.27 31.36 25.15
N ARG A 47 -1.73 32.11 26.15
CA ARG A 47 -0.88 32.66 27.20
C ARG A 47 -0.23 31.57 28.06
N GLN A 48 -0.99 30.55 28.45
CA GLN A 48 -0.46 29.41 29.22
C GLN A 48 0.54 28.61 28.41
N LEU A 49 0.25 28.37 27.10
CA LEU A 49 1.15 27.64 26.20
C LEU A 49 2.47 28.41 26.02
N CYS A 50 2.42 29.74 25.90
CA CYS A 50 3.62 30.59 25.89
C CYS A 50 4.47 30.42 27.15
N GLN A 51 3.83 30.41 28.31
CA GLN A 51 4.54 30.27 29.60
C GLN A 51 5.13 28.86 29.76
N GLN A 52 4.40 27.81 29.39
CA GLN A 52 4.85 26.42 29.51
C GLN A 52 6.03 26.09 28.63
N HIS A 53 6.08 26.67 27.43
CA HIS A 53 7.09 26.34 26.42
C HIS A 53 8.12 27.44 26.16
N GLY A 54 8.02 28.59 26.85
CA GLY A 54 8.95 29.70 26.63
C GLY A 54 8.88 30.31 25.22
N VAL A 55 7.71 30.34 24.61
CA VAL A 55 7.53 30.76 23.20
C VAL A 55 6.70 32.03 23.09
N SER A 56 6.81 32.72 21.94
CA SER A 56 6.00 33.90 21.62
C SER A 56 4.53 33.55 21.41
N ALA A 57 3.62 34.52 21.58
CA ALA A 57 2.20 34.33 21.27
C ALA A 57 1.93 33.96 19.82
N SER A 58 2.73 34.48 18.88
CA SER A 58 2.65 34.11 17.45
C SER A 58 3.01 32.63 17.24
N THR A 59 4.06 32.14 17.89
CA THR A 59 4.48 30.73 17.82
C THR A 59 3.41 29.78 18.41
N ALA A 60 2.84 30.12 19.56
CA ALA A 60 1.76 29.37 20.19
C ALA A 60 0.49 29.36 19.33
N THR A 61 0.14 30.49 18.71
CA THR A 61 -1.01 30.59 17.80
C THR A 61 -0.77 29.75 16.51
N LEU A 62 0.45 29.78 15.98
CA LEU A 62 0.82 28.92 14.83
C LEU A 62 0.75 27.43 15.19
N ALA A 63 1.14 27.05 16.42
CA ALA A 63 1.00 25.68 16.87
C ALA A 63 -0.46 25.24 16.93
N TYR A 64 -1.37 26.08 17.46
CA TYR A 64 -2.81 25.78 17.45
C TYR A 64 -3.40 25.73 16.06
N ARG A 65 -3.07 26.67 15.17
CA ARG A 65 -3.49 26.65 13.76
C ARG A 65 -2.99 25.38 13.03
N TRP A 66 -1.78 24.96 13.35
CA TRP A 66 -1.23 23.73 12.79
C TRP A 66 -2.01 22.48 13.25
N LEU A 67 -2.41 22.42 14.55
CA LEU A 67 -3.25 21.35 15.08
C LEU A 67 -4.69 21.44 14.55
N GLU A 68 -5.22 22.65 14.38
CA GLU A 68 -6.56 22.90 13.81
C GLU A 68 -6.61 22.46 12.33
N ASN A 69 -5.61 22.82 11.53
CA ASN A 69 -5.48 22.37 10.15
C ASN A 69 -5.39 20.83 10.01
N ARG A 70 -5.01 20.15 11.09
CA ARG A 70 -4.97 18.67 11.15
C ARG A 70 -6.24 18.08 11.79
N GLY A 71 -7.23 18.88 12.09
CA GLY A 71 -8.48 18.45 12.70
C GLY A 71 -8.34 17.87 14.12
N LEU A 72 -7.23 18.14 14.81
CA LEU A 72 -6.97 17.67 16.17
C LEU A 72 -7.52 18.61 17.24
N VAL A 73 -7.69 19.87 16.89
CA VAL A 73 -8.12 20.95 17.77
C VAL A 73 -9.16 21.81 17.06
N GLU A 74 -10.11 22.34 17.80
CA GLU A 74 -11.09 23.32 17.32
C GLU A 74 -11.01 24.59 18.17
N ALA A 75 -11.01 25.75 17.50
CA ALA A 75 -11.15 27.05 18.17
C ALA A 75 -12.64 27.33 18.43
N ARG A 76 -13.01 27.53 19.69
CA ARG A 76 -14.35 28.00 20.05
C ARG A 76 -14.32 29.50 20.40
N PRO A 77 -15.05 30.37 19.66
CA PRO A 77 -15.04 31.80 19.89
C PRO A 77 -15.25 32.13 21.35
N LYS A 78 -14.41 33.00 21.91
CA LYS A 78 -14.43 33.44 23.32
C LYS A 78 -14.18 32.35 24.36
N SER A 79 -14.02 31.08 23.99
CA SER A 79 -13.87 29.95 24.91
C SER A 79 -12.47 29.32 24.88
N GLY A 80 -11.70 29.55 23.80
CA GLY A 80 -10.35 29.02 23.63
C GLY A 80 -10.28 27.81 22.68
N TYR A 81 -9.25 27.00 22.85
CA TYR A 81 -9.00 25.81 22.04
C TYR A 81 -9.42 24.56 22.78
N PHE A 82 -10.01 23.61 22.05
CA PHE A 82 -10.50 22.34 22.56
C PHE A 82 -10.01 21.22 21.67
N VAL A 83 -9.82 20.03 22.24
CA VAL A 83 -9.57 18.83 21.45
C VAL A 83 -10.80 18.56 20.58
N ALA A 84 -10.61 18.46 19.28
CA ALA A 84 -11.70 18.14 18.37
C ALA A 84 -12.29 16.75 18.72
N PRO A 85 -13.61 16.58 18.76
CA PRO A 85 -14.20 15.28 18.98
C PRO A 85 -13.79 14.35 17.86
N ARG A 86 -13.11 13.24 18.20
CA ARG A 86 -12.79 12.21 17.21
C ARG A 86 -14.08 11.44 16.91
N PRO A 87 -14.39 11.24 15.63
CA PRO A 87 -15.48 10.34 15.28
C PRO A 87 -15.18 8.96 15.85
N GLN A 88 -16.22 8.26 16.31
CA GLN A 88 -16.05 6.88 16.73
C GLN A 88 -15.57 6.04 15.52
N PRO A 89 -14.54 5.20 15.71
CA PRO A 89 -14.07 4.34 14.63
C PRO A 89 -15.22 3.46 14.12
N LEU A 90 -15.43 3.45 12.81
CA LEU A 90 -16.41 2.56 12.17
C LEU A 90 -16.08 1.10 12.46
N PRO A 91 -17.08 0.20 12.56
CA PRO A 91 -16.84 -1.24 12.63
C PRO A 91 -16.10 -1.73 11.38
N GLU A 92 -15.47 -2.91 11.49
CA GLU A 92 -14.84 -3.55 10.33
C GLU A 92 -15.86 -4.27 9.46
N PRO A 93 -15.57 -4.43 8.14
CA PRO A 93 -16.41 -5.18 7.21
C PRO A 93 -16.62 -6.63 7.70
N GLU A 94 -17.77 -7.20 7.36
CA GLU A 94 -18.06 -8.60 7.66
C GLU A 94 -17.35 -9.54 6.68
N LEU A 95 -17.06 -10.75 7.18
CA LEU A 95 -16.53 -11.83 6.34
C LEU A 95 -17.67 -12.40 5.47
N ASP A 96 -17.49 -12.35 4.16
CA ASP A 96 -18.28 -13.19 3.25
C ASP A 96 -17.64 -14.57 3.13
N ALA A 97 -18.11 -15.53 3.91
CA ALA A 97 -17.56 -16.88 3.98
C ALA A 97 -17.96 -17.80 2.80
N ARG A 98 -18.74 -17.30 1.84
CA ARG A 98 -19.19 -18.11 0.70
C ARG A 98 -18.04 -18.41 -0.25
N MET A 99 -17.86 -19.68 -0.60
CA MET A 99 -16.93 -20.10 -1.65
C MET A 99 -17.61 -19.96 -3.03
N SER A 100 -16.85 -19.52 -4.03
CA SER A 100 -17.24 -19.59 -5.43
C SER A 100 -17.02 -20.99 -5.99
N LYS A 101 -17.65 -21.29 -7.14
CA LYS A 101 -17.22 -22.41 -7.99
C LYS A 101 -16.08 -21.93 -8.89
N ALA A 102 -15.19 -22.86 -9.26
CA ALA A 102 -14.16 -22.57 -10.24
C ALA A 102 -14.83 -22.28 -11.60
N ASP A 103 -14.56 -21.09 -12.16
CA ASP A 103 -15.13 -20.66 -13.43
C ASP A 103 -14.14 -19.79 -14.22
N PHE A 104 -14.38 -19.66 -15.51
CA PHE A 104 -13.64 -18.71 -16.33
C PHE A 104 -13.96 -17.28 -15.92
N VAL A 105 -12.93 -16.45 -15.89
CA VAL A 105 -13.10 -15.03 -15.64
C VAL A 105 -13.78 -14.40 -16.85
N THR A 106 -14.93 -13.77 -16.63
CA THR A 106 -15.61 -13.00 -17.67
C THR A 106 -15.34 -11.53 -17.41
N PRO A 107 -14.67 -10.82 -18.34
CA PRO A 107 -14.38 -9.39 -18.14
C PRO A 107 -15.68 -8.62 -17.96
N ASP A 108 -15.78 -7.90 -16.86
CA ASP A 108 -16.81 -6.90 -16.66
C ASP A 108 -16.37 -5.60 -17.34
N GLY A 109 -17.20 -5.01 -18.19
CA GLY A 109 -16.98 -3.70 -18.79
C GLY A 109 -16.62 -2.61 -17.79
N LEU A 110 -16.98 -2.81 -16.53
CA LEU A 110 -16.66 -1.92 -15.40
C LEU A 110 -15.16 -1.81 -15.14
N THR A 111 -14.41 -2.92 -15.13
CA THR A 111 -12.94 -2.88 -14.97
C THR A 111 -12.29 -2.09 -16.10
N ARG A 112 -12.74 -2.31 -17.34
CA ARG A 112 -12.26 -1.56 -18.50
C ARG A 112 -12.59 -0.07 -18.39
N GLN A 113 -13.81 0.27 -18.00
CA GLN A 113 -14.22 1.67 -17.77
C GLN A 113 -13.40 2.31 -16.66
N PHE A 114 -13.19 1.61 -15.54
CA PHE A 114 -12.33 2.05 -14.44
C PHE A 114 -10.89 2.35 -14.93
N LEU A 115 -10.31 1.46 -15.72
CA LEU A 115 -8.96 1.64 -16.27
C LEU A 115 -8.87 2.83 -17.24
N LEU A 116 -9.88 3.07 -18.06
CA LEU A 116 -9.93 4.23 -18.95
C LEU A 116 -9.94 5.52 -18.15
N VAL A 117 -10.86 5.66 -17.19
CA VAL A 117 -10.95 6.85 -16.32
C VAL A 117 -9.66 7.05 -15.50
N ALA A 118 -9.08 5.97 -14.96
CA ALA A 118 -7.84 6.05 -14.20
C ALA A 118 -6.62 6.53 -15.00
N ASN A 119 -6.69 6.49 -16.33
CA ASN A 119 -5.60 6.90 -17.23
C ASN A 119 -5.86 8.22 -17.93
N GLU A 120 -7.02 8.85 -17.73
CA GLU A 120 -7.30 10.16 -18.32
C GLU A 120 -6.35 11.25 -17.77
N PRO A 121 -5.91 12.21 -18.61
CA PRO A 121 -5.19 13.38 -18.15
C PRO A 121 -6.03 14.17 -17.13
N GLY A 122 -5.48 14.39 -15.95
CA GLY A 122 -6.22 15.06 -14.85
C GLY A 122 -7.07 14.13 -13.99
N ALA A 123 -7.13 12.83 -14.29
CA ALA A 123 -7.73 11.85 -13.40
C ALA A 123 -7.07 11.92 -12.01
N MET A 124 -7.91 11.75 -10.97
CA MET A 124 -7.39 11.76 -9.60
C MET A 124 -6.36 10.66 -9.39
N PRO A 125 -5.25 10.97 -8.70
CA PRO A 125 -4.28 9.95 -8.29
C PRO A 125 -4.93 8.77 -7.56
N SER A 126 -6.04 9.00 -6.86
CA SER A 126 -6.80 8.02 -6.07
C SER A 126 -7.31 6.79 -6.82
N PHE A 127 -7.29 6.78 -8.14
CA PHE A 127 -7.56 5.54 -8.88
C PHE A 127 -6.40 4.53 -8.82
N ARG A 128 -5.15 5.00 -8.69
CA ARG A 128 -3.97 4.14 -8.67
C ARG A 128 -3.46 3.94 -7.25
N VAL A 129 -3.38 2.71 -6.80
CA VAL A 129 -2.83 2.37 -5.48
C VAL A 129 -1.30 2.44 -5.53
N GLN A 130 -0.78 3.63 -5.24
CA GLN A 130 0.66 3.92 -5.13
C GLN A 130 0.88 5.14 -4.22
N ALA A 131 2.11 5.37 -3.77
CA ALA A 131 2.45 6.60 -3.07
C ALA A 131 2.30 7.82 -3.98
N GLY A 132 1.73 8.89 -3.45
CA GLY A 132 1.57 10.16 -4.16
C GLY A 132 2.92 10.74 -4.58
N ARG A 133 2.92 11.48 -5.68
CA ARG A 133 4.15 11.99 -6.31
C ARG A 133 5.06 12.76 -5.33
N SER A 134 4.49 13.59 -4.47
CA SER A 134 5.23 14.38 -3.48
C SER A 134 5.93 13.53 -2.39
N LEU A 135 5.53 12.28 -2.23
CA LEU A 135 6.13 11.33 -1.30
C LEU A 135 7.22 10.48 -1.95
N LEU A 136 7.31 10.45 -3.28
CA LEU A 136 8.32 9.69 -4.02
C LEU A 136 9.69 10.38 -4.00
N PRO A 137 10.80 9.64 -4.11
CA PRO A 137 12.15 10.18 -4.05
C PRO A 137 12.62 10.76 -5.39
N GLU A 138 11.76 11.47 -6.14
CA GLU A 138 12.00 11.92 -7.53
C GLU A 138 13.29 12.72 -7.70
N ALA A 139 13.59 13.64 -6.77
CA ALA A 139 14.80 14.47 -6.85
C ALA A 139 16.08 13.62 -6.77
N LYS A 140 16.12 12.67 -5.84
CA LYS A 140 17.25 11.74 -5.67
C LYS A 140 17.41 10.84 -6.89
N LEU A 141 16.32 10.24 -7.37
CA LEU A 141 16.35 9.37 -8.55
C LEU A 141 16.82 10.13 -9.80
N ARG A 142 16.37 11.36 -9.99
CA ARG A 142 16.84 12.21 -11.10
C ARG A 142 18.33 12.50 -11.02
N GLN A 143 18.85 12.82 -9.82
CA GLN A 143 20.29 13.02 -9.59
C GLN A 143 21.09 11.76 -9.91
N LEU A 144 20.64 10.60 -9.43
CA LEU A 144 21.29 9.32 -9.69
C LEU A 144 21.27 8.98 -11.18
N THR A 145 20.11 9.15 -11.85
CA THR A 145 19.99 8.92 -13.30
C THR A 145 21.00 9.76 -14.08
N ALA A 146 21.10 11.05 -13.80
CA ALA A 146 22.07 11.92 -14.47
C ALA A 146 23.51 11.53 -14.19
N SER A 147 23.83 11.11 -12.96
CA SER A 147 25.17 10.66 -12.56
C SER A 147 25.56 9.36 -13.26
N ILE A 148 24.69 8.34 -13.22
CA ILE A 148 24.94 7.02 -13.81
C ILE A 148 25.05 7.15 -15.34
N ASN A 149 24.18 7.91 -15.98
CA ASN A 149 24.24 8.09 -17.44
C ASN A 149 25.55 8.74 -17.92
N ARG A 150 26.14 9.63 -17.11
CA ARG A 150 27.47 10.18 -17.41
C ARG A 150 28.62 9.21 -17.20
N ARG A 151 28.55 8.36 -16.14
CA ARG A 151 29.60 7.40 -15.80
C ARG A 151 29.56 6.15 -16.69
N HIS A 152 28.36 5.78 -17.15
CA HIS A 152 28.07 4.52 -17.84
C HIS A 152 27.15 4.73 -19.04
N PRO A 153 27.63 5.46 -20.09
CA PRO A 153 26.82 5.70 -21.29
C PRO A 153 26.46 4.39 -22.03
N GLU A 154 27.27 3.32 -21.83
CA GLU A 154 27.04 2.00 -22.39
C GLU A 154 25.74 1.32 -21.94
N TYR A 155 25.08 1.78 -20.85
CA TYR A 155 23.80 1.22 -20.42
C TYR A 155 22.66 1.49 -21.42
N ALA A 156 22.84 2.37 -22.38
CA ALA A 156 21.92 2.57 -23.48
C ALA A 156 21.92 1.39 -24.49
N SER A 157 23.02 0.65 -24.58
CA SER A 157 23.21 -0.46 -25.52
C SER A 157 23.43 -1.81 -24.85
N ARG A 158 23.67 -1.84 -23.54
CA ARG A 158 23.94 -3.06 -22.79
C ARG A 158 22.64 -3.77 -22.43
N VAL A 159 22.64 -5.11 -22.57
CA VAL A 159 21.51 -5.98 -22.28
C VAL A 159 21.97 -7.13 -21.38
N GLU A 160 21.33 -7.28 -20.22
CA GLU A 160 21.57 -8.35 -19.24
C GLU A 160 20.34 -9.24 -19.15
N SER A 161 20.45 -10.50 -19.55
CA SER A 161 19.29 -11.42 -19.69
C SER A 161 18.48 -11.62 -18.42
N SER A 162 19.10 -11.67 -17.24
CA SER A 162 18.43 -11.76 -15.94
C SER A 162 18.26 -10.39 -15.26
N GLY A 163 18.65 -9.30 -15.93
CA GLY A 163 18.69 -7.95 -15.40
C GLY A 163 19.97 -7.62 -14.61
N SER A 164 20.09 -6.38 -14.16
CA SER A 164 21.27 -5.83 -13.48
C SER A 164 21.80 -6.71 -12.35
N PRO A 165 23.06 -7.18 -12.42
CA PRO A 165 23.68 -7.92 -11.32
C PRO A 165 23.79 -7.08 -10.03
N ALA A 166 23.99 -5.77 -10.16
CA ALA A 166 24.03 -4.87 -9.01
C ALA A 166 22.69 -4.84 -8.29
N LEU A 167 21.59 -4.67 -9.03
CA LEU A 167 20.26 -4.66 -8.44
C LEU A 167 19.89 -6.02 -7.81
N ARG A 168 20.21 -7.13 -8.46
CA ARG A 168 19.97 -8.46 -7.90
C ARG A 168 20.72 -8.67 -6.57
N ARG A 169 21.96 -8.20 -6.44
CA ARG A 169 22.72 -8.23 -5.16
C ARG A 169 22.03 -7.40 -4.07
N GLU A 170 21.57 -6.19 -4.40
CA GLU A 170 20.88 -5.34 -3.42
C GLU A 170 19.55 -5.94 -2.99
N ILE A 171 18.78 -6.52 -3.90
CA ILE A 171 17.53 -7.24 -3.58
C ILE A 171 17.85 -8.43 -2.65
N ALA A 172 18.85 -9.25 -2.97
CA ALA A 172 19.25 -10.39 -2.14
C ALA A 172 19.66 -9.95 -0.73
N ARG A 173 20.43 -8.87 -0.62
CA ARG A 173 20.83 -8.29 0.67
C ARG A 173 19.62 -7.84 1.50
N ARG A 174 18.64 -7.22 0.87
CA ARG A 174 17.42 -6.69 1.53
C ARG A 174 16.40 -7.77 1.84
N ALA A 175 16.39 -8.88 1.11
CA ALA A 175 15.47 -9.99 1.32
C ALA A 175 15.58 -10.58 2.74
N ILE A 176 16.70 -10.42 3.42
CA ILE A 176 16.94 -10.82 4.81
C ILE A 176 15.91 -10.16 5.75
N HIS A 177 15.55 -8.89 5.51
CA HIS A 177 14.54 -8.18 6.30
C HIS A 177 13.11 -8.75 6.14
N SER A 178 12.88 -9.52 5.09
CA SER A 178 11.62 -10.26 4.87
C SER A 178 11.67 -11.72 5.34
N GLY A 179 12.75 -12.10 5.99
CA GLY A 179 12.96 -13.43 6.55
C GLY A 179 13.47 -14.48 5.54
N VAL A 180 13.82 -14.09 4.30
CA VAL A 180 14.31 -15.01 3.28
C VAL A 180 15.76 -14.70 2.89
N ARG A 181 16.54 -15.76 2.64
CA ARG A 181 17.91 -15.65 2.11
C ARG A 181 17.87 -16.07 0.65
N LEU A 182 18.30 -15.18 -0.24
CA LEU A 182 18.34 -15.40 -1.68
C LEU A 182 19.78 -15.23 -2.18
N HIS A 183 20.18 -16.08 -3.11
CA HIS A 183 21.37 -15.80 -3.93
C HIS A 183 20.98 -14.85 -5.07
N PRO A 184 21.83 -13.89 -5.48
CA PRO A 184 21.51 -12.98 -6.58
C PRO A 184 21.11 -13.67 -7.88
N ASP A 185 21.63 -14.88 -8.15
CA ASP A 185 21.30 -15.64 -9.36
C ASP A 185 19.94 -16.35 -9.29
N GLU A 186 19.30 -16.41 -8.12
CA GLU A 186 17.92 -16.89 -7.94
C GLU A 186 16.88 -15.80 -8.24
N ILE A 187 17.33 -14.57 -8.54
CA ILE A 187 16.47 -13.42 -8.76
C ILE A 187 16.40 -13.11 -10.26
N LEU A 188 15.18 -13.01 -10.77
CA LEU A 188 14.88 -12.56 -12.13
C LEU A 188 14.22 -11.19 -12.08
N LEU A 189 14.83 -10.18 -12.72
CA LEU A 189 14.24 -8.84 -12.81
C LEU A 189 13.14 -8.81 -13.88
N THR A 190 12.09 -8.02 -13.61
CA THR A 190 10.91 -7.92 -14.47
C THR A 190 10.50 -6.46 -14.72
N ASN A 191 9.66 -6.21 -15.72
CA ASN A 191 9.11 -4.88 -16.04
C ASN A 191 7.91 -4.55 -15.12
N GLY A 192 8.16 -4.54 -13.82
CA GLY A 192 7.19 -4.36 -12.75
C GLY A 192 6.55 -5.67 -12.29
N GLY A 193 5.76 -5.58 -11.20
CA GLY A 193 5.18 -6.76 -10.54
C GLY A 193 4.16 -7.53 -11.38
N MET A 194 3.44 -6.86 -12.30
CA MET A 194 2.45 -7.56 -13.14
C MET A 194 3.10 -8.50 -14.14
N GLU A 195 4.27 -8.15 -14.68
CA GLU A 195 5.02 -9.09 -15.52
C GLU A 195 5.49 -10.28 -14.70
N ALA A 196 5.99 -10.07 -13.47
CA ALA A 196 6.36 -11.17 -12.58
C ALA A 196 5.20 -12.13 -12.34
N MET A 197 4.00 -11.62 -12.05
CA MET A 197 2.79 -12.41 -11.85
C MET A 197 2.40 -13.20 -13.11
N HIS A 198 2.46 -12.56 -14.28
CA HIS A 198 2.15 -13.19 -15.57
C HIS A 198 3.13 -14.32 -15.88
N ILE A 199 4.44 -14.10 -15.69
CA ILE A 199 5.47 -15.12 -15.87
C ILE A 199 5.26 -16.28 -14.89
N ALA A 200 5.00 -15.97 -13.60
CA ALA A 200 4.79 -16.98 -12.56
C ALA A 200 3.60 -17.89 -12.91
N LEU A 201 2.45 -17.33 -13.28
CA LEU A 201 1.27 -18.09 -13.67
C LEU A 201 1.56 -19.00 -14.88
N ARG A 202 2.20 -18.48 -15.92
CA ARG A 202 2.57 -19.28 -17.10
C ARG A 202 3.61 -20.37 -16.84
N ALA A 203 4.44 -20.18 -15.81
CA ALA A 203 5.45 -21.19 -15.44
C ALA A 203 4.83 -22.41 -14.74
N VAL A 204 3.69 -22.23 -14.07
CA VAL A 204 3.10 -23.30 -13.23
C VAL A 204 1.75 -23.81 -13.71
N ALA A 205 1.08 -23.08 -14.63
CA ALA A 205 -0.27 -23.40 -15.09
C ALA A 205 -0.45 -23.16 -16.60
N LYS A 206 -1.49 -23.70 -17.17
CA LYS A 206 -1.91 -23.58 -18.57
C LYS A 206 -3.39 -23.23 -18.69
N ALA A 207 -3.83 -22.89 -19.89
CA ALA A 207 -5.24 -22.64 -20.18
C ALA A 207 -6.13 -23.82 -19.70
N GLY A 208 -7.26 -23.49 -19.08
CA GLY A 208 -8.18 -24.44 -18.45
C GLY A 208 -7.85 -24.86 -17.02
N ASP A 209 -6.63 -24.61 -16.53
CA ASP A 209 -6.26 -24.87 -15.14
C ASP A 209 -6.97 -23.92 -14.17
N THR A 210 -7.20 -24.38 -12.94
CA THR A 210 -7.86 -23.59 -11.89
C THR A 210 -6.82 -22.96 -10.96
N ILE A 211 -6.92 -21.65 -10.78
CA ILE A 211 -6.09 -20.85 -9.87
C ILE A 211 -6.92 -20.43 -8.68
N ALA A 212 -6.48 -20.81 -7.47
CA ALA A 212 -7.07 -20.30 -6.23
C ALA A 212 -6.54 -18.90 -5.93
N LEU A 213 -7.42 -17.98 -5.55
CA LEU A 213 -7.08 -16.61 -5.17
C LEU A 213 -7.96 -16.10 -4.04
N GLU A 214 -7.50 -15.04 -3.40
CA GLU A 214 -8.27 -14.32 -2.38
C GLU A 214 -9.55 -13.73 -2.98
N SER A 215 -10.59 -13.65 -2.16
CA SER A 215 -11.82 -12.94 -2.52
C SER A 215 -12.20 -11.97 -1.39
N PRO A 216 -12.22 -10.65 -1.67
CA PRO A 216 -11.89 -9.99 -2.95
C PRO A 216 -10.38 -10.02 -3.26
N THR A 217 -10.02 -9.89 -4.54
CA THR A 217 -8.62 -9.86 -4.98
C THR A 217 -8.32 -8.66 -5.87
N TYR A 218 -7.04 -8.43 -6.18
CA TYR A 218 -6.62 -7.35 -7.07
C TYR A 218 -7.13 -7.58 -8.50
N PHE A 219 -7.94 -6.67 -9.01
CA PHE A 219 -8.66 -6.82 -10.29
C PHE A 219 -7.75 -7.13 -11.50
N MET A 220 -6.52 -6.52 -11.56
CA MET A 220 -5.59 -6.84 -12.65
C MET A 220 -5.10 -8.29 -12.63
N LEU A 221 -5.18 -8.98 -11.50
CA LEU A 221 -4.87 -10.40 -11.43
C LEU A 221 -5.97 -11.23 -12.12
N LEU A 222 -7.23 -10.82 -11.97
CA LEU A 222 -8.35 -11.43 -12.69
C LEU A 222 -8.21 -11.26 -14.19
N GLU A 223 -7.81 -10.07 -14.66
CA GLU A 223 -7.51 -9.81 -16.08
C GLU A 223 -6.36 -10.68 -16.60
N VAL A 224 -5.31 -10.92 -15.80
CA VAL A 224 -4.22 -11.84 -16.19
C VAL A 224 -4.72 -13.27 -16.31
N ILE A 225 -5.50 -13.76 -15.35
CA ILE A 225 -6.05 -15.12 -15.34
C ILE A 225 -6.95 -15.32 -16.55
N GLU A 226 -7.81 -14.34 -16.85
CA GLU A 226 -8.67 -14.33 -18.03
C GLU A 226 -7.84 -14.39 -19.33
N SER A 227 -6.85 -13.50 -19.47
CA SER A 227 -6.00 -13.43 -20.66
C SER A 227 -5.19 -14.71 -20.94
N LEU A 228 -4.97 -15.51 -19.90
CA LEU A 228 -4.30 -16.81 -19.97
C LEU A 228 -5.29 -17.99 -20.17
N GLY A 229 -6.59 -17.73 -20.26
CA GLY A 229 -7.62 -18.73 -20.40
C GLY A 229 -7.73 -19.69 -19.22
N MET A 230 -7.32 -19.25 -18.03
CA MET A 230 -7.38 -20.04 -16.79
C MET A 230 -8.72 -19.80 -16.08
N ARG A 231 -9.06 -20.66 -15.13
CA ARG A 231 -10.24 -20.53 -14.27
C ARG A 231 -9.83 -19.95 -12.92
N SER A 232 -10.66 -19.09 -12.36
CA SER A 232 -10.52 -18.58 -10.99
C SER A 232 -11.36 -19.39 -10.00
N LEU A 233 -10.79 -19.66 -8.84
CA LEU A 233 -11.50 -20.17 -7.67
C LEU A 233 -11.28 -19.18 -6.52
N GLU A 234 -12.30 -18.40 -6.23
CA GLU A 234 -12.25 -17.38 -5.18
C GLU A 234 -12.38 -18.01 -3.80
N ILE A 235 -11.34 -17.88 -2.99
CA ILE A 235 -11.28 -18.33 -1.60
C ILE A 235 -11.64 -17.15 -0.69
N PRO A 236 -12.61 -17.29 0.23
CA PRO A 236 -12.99 -16.22 1.15
C PRO A 236 -11.79 -15.68 1.94
N SER A 237 -11.74 -14.35 2.11
CA SER A 237 -10.66 -13.69 2.84
C SER A 237 -11.19 -12.84 3.99
N HIS A 238 -10.68 -13.11 5.19
CA HIS A 238 -11.01 -12.35 6.38
C HIS A 238 -10.40 -10.93 6.31
N PRO A 239 -11.12 -9.86 6.73
CA PRO A 239 -10.62 -8.49 6.64
C PRO A 239 -9.30 -8.20 7.36
N ARG A 240 -8.97 -8.98 8.40
CA ARG A 240 -7.69 -8.85 9.14
C ARG A 240 -6.66 -9.88 8.72
N ASP A 241 -7.09 -11.14 8.55
CA ASP A 241 -6.21 -12.31 8.52
C ASP A 241 -5.94 -12.80 7.09
N GLY A 242 -6.63 -12.24 6.08
CA GLY A 242 -6.47 -12.62 4.69
C GLY A 242 -7.15 -13.94 4.34
N LEU A 243 -6.60 -14.66 3.38
CA LEU A 243 -7.17 -15.89 2.83
C LEU A 243 -7.48 -16.94 3.90
N SER A 244 -8.69 -17.54 3.84
CA SER A 244 -9.10 -18.65 4.72
C SER A 244 -8.38 -19.93 4.35
N ILE A 245 -7.53 -20.43 5.26
CA ILE A 245 -6.80 -21.67 5.08
C ILE A 245 -7.75 -22.87 5.08
N GLU A 246 -8.81 -22.82 5.89
CA GLU A 246 -9.84 -23.87 5.97
C GLU A 246 -10.60 -24.00 4.64
N ALA A 247 -10.97 -22.89 4.04
CA ALA A 247 -11.64 -22.89 2.74
C ALA A 247 -10.71 -23.39 1.63
N LEU A 248 -9.43 -23.01 1.65
CA LEU A 248 -8.44 -23.50 0.70
C LEU A 248 -8.17 -25.00 0.89
N ASP A 249 -8.07 -25.50 2.12
CA ASP A 249 -7.95 -26.94 2.41
C ASP A 249 -9.11 -27.72 1.81
N LEU A 250 -10.34 -27.26 2.05
CA LEU A 250 -11.54 -27.88 1.47
C LEU A 250 -11.47 -27.89 -0.08
N ALA A 251 -11.08 -26.78 -0.69
CA ALA A 251 -11.00 -26.62 -2.15
C ALA A 251 -9.93 -27.53 -2.80
N THR A 252 -8.89 -27.89 -2.05
CA THR A 252 -7.73 -28.65 -2.55
C THR A 252 -7.77 -30.13 -2.17
N ARG A 253 -8.85 -30.63 -1.56
CA ARG A 253 -8.98 -32.06 -1.17
C ARG A 253 -8.95 -33.01 -2.37
N THR A 254 -9.52 -32.58 -3.49
CA THR A 254 -9.42 -33.35 -4.73
C THR A 254 -8.07 -33.05 -5.38
N PRO A 255 -7.18 -34.05 -5.57
CA PRO A 255 -5.89 -33.83 -6.23
C PRO A 255 -6.05 -33.18 -7.62
N GLY A 256 -5.29 -32.13 -7.87
CA GLY A 256 -5.32 -31.40 -9.15
C GLY A 256 -6.52 -30.44 -9.35
N ALA A 257 -7.44 -30.34 -8.40
CA ALA A 257 -8.55 -29.38 -8.47
C ALA A 257 -8.06 -27.93 -8.51
N VAL A 258 -6.96 -27.63 -7.84
CA VAL A 258 -6.26 -26.34 -7.85
C VAL A 258 -4.85 -26.57 -8.38
N ARG A 259 -4.46 -25.80 -9.39
CA ARG A 259 -3.13 -25.90 -10.00
C ARG A 259 -2.09 -25.02 -9.32
N ALA A 260 -2.50 -23.84 -8.86
CA ALA A 260 -1.67 -22.90 -8.10
C ALA A 260 -2.55 -22.01 -7.21
N CYS A 261 -1.97 -21.44 -6.17
CA CYS A 261 -2.63 -20.44 -5.33
C CYS A 261 -1.89 -19.09 -5.47
N VAL A 262 -2.64 -18.01 -5.74
CA VAL A 262 -2.08 -16.64 -5.77
C VAL A 262 -2.58 -15.88 -4.56
N VAL A 263 -1.67 -15.23 -3.82
CA VAL A 263 -2.00 -14.54 -2.58
C VAL A 263 -1.15 -13.28 -2.37
N ILE A 264 -1.74 -12.28 -1.70
CA ILE A 264 -1.07 -11.04 -1.25
C ILE A 264 -1.08 -11.05 0.30
N PRO A 265 -0.15 -11.74 0.97
CA PRO A 265 -0.25 -11.98 2.41
C PRO A 265 0.04 -10.74 3.26
N ASN A 266 0.71 -9.74 2.70
CA ASN A 266 1.12 -8.52 3.37
C ASN A 266 0.37 -7.30 2.80
N PHE A 267 -0.59 -6.75 3.57
CA PHE A 267 -1.34 -5.54 3.22
C PHE A 267 -2.10 -5.66 1.89
N GLN A 268 -2.92 -6.70 1.82
CA GLN A 268 -3.68 -7.13 0.65
C GLN A 268 -4.48 -5.98 0.00
N ASN A 269 -4.51 -5.96 -1.31
CA ASN A 269 -5.35 -5.04 -2.08
C ASN A 269 -6.55 -5.82 -2.66
N PRO A 270 -7.80 -5.46 -2.26
CA PRO A 270 -8.23 -4.16 -1.74
C PRO A 270 -8.38 -4.04 -0.21
N VAL A 271 -8.34 -5.13 0.54
CA VAL A 271 -8.82 -5.21 1.93
C VAL A 271 -7.86 -4.57 2.94
N GLY A 272 -6.55 -4.63 2.68
CA GLY A 272 -5.52 -4.16 3.61
C GLY A 272 -5.16 -5.20 4.69
N SER A 273 -5.61 -6.46 4.56
CA SER A 273 -5.33 -7.53 5.52
C SER A 273 -3.84 -7.84 5.62
N LEU A 274 -3.41 -8.29 6.79
CA LEU A 274 -2.07 -8.80 7.06
C LEU A 274 -2.20 -10.22 7.60
N MET A 275 -1.81 -11.20 6.79
CA MET A 275 -1.90 -12.61 7.18
C MET A 275 -1.02 -12.89 8.41
N PRO A 276 -1.58 -13.46 9.49
CA PRO A 276 -0.84 -13.87 10.67
C PRO A 276 0.29 -14.86 10.34
N LEU A 277 1.35 -14.81 11.12
CA LEU A 277 2.52 -15.68 10.95
C LEU A 277 2.15 -17.17 10.91
N GLU A 278 1.24 -17.57 11.77
CA GLU A 278 0.74 -18.94 11.83
C GLU A 278 0.01 -19.34 10.55
N ASN A 279 -0.85 -18.47 10.01
CA ASN A 279 -1.56 -18.75 8.77
C ASN A 279 -0.60 -18.79 7.57
N LYS A 280 0.48 -18.00 7.58
CA LYS A 280 1.54 -18.11 6.56
C LYS A 280 2.20 -19.49 6.55
N ARG A 281 2.56 -20.00 7.74
CA ARG A 281 3.13 -21.36 7.90
C ARG A 281 2.15 -22.43 7.45
N ARG A 282 0.89 -22.33 7.88
CA ARG A 282 -0.18 -23.26 7.51
C ARG A 282 -0.43 -23.29 6.01
N LEU A 283 -0.45 -22.12 5.36
CA LEU A 283 -0.61 -22.04 3.91
C LEU A 283 0.51 -22.76 3.15
N VAL A 284 1.76 -22.48 3.52
CA VAL A 284 2.92 -23.12 2.88
C VAL A 284 2.94 -24.62 3.13
N ALA A 285 2.62 -25.06 4.35
CA ALA A 285 2.52 -26.49 4.69
C ALA A 285 1.41 -27.19 3.88
N LEU A 286 0.22 -26.58 3.80
CA LEU A 286 -0.91 -27.10 3.02
C LEU A 286 -0.55 -27.22 1.52
N ALA A 287 0.07 -26.19 0.96
CA ALA A 287 0.51 -26.19 -0.43
C ALA A 287 1.53 -27.29 -0.71
N ALA A 288 2.48 -27.49 0.21
CA ALA A 288 3.45 -28.57 0.14
C ALA A 288 2.80 -29.97 0.25
N GLU A 289 1.83 -30.16 1.14
CA GLU A 289 1.08 -31.41 1.31
C GLU A 289 0.26 -31.75 0.06
N ARG A 290 -0.46 -30.75 -0.48
CA ARG A 290 -1.36 -30.92 -1.65
C ARG A 290 -0.66 -30.86 -2.99
N GLY A 291 0.61 -30.44 -3.04
CA GLY A 291 1.46 -30.45 -4.23
C GLY A 291 1.15 -29.35 -5.25
N PHE A 292 0.75 -28.17 -4.80
CA PHE A 292 0.58 -26.99 -5.67
C PHE A 292 1.51 -25.84 -5.28
N PRO A 293 2.08 -25.07 -6.23
CA PRO A 293 2.89 -23.91 -5.97
C PRO A 293 2.05 -22.72 -5.44
N VAL A 294 2.69 -21.88 -4.64
CA VAL A 294 2.11 -20.60 -4.20
C VAL A 294 2.81 -19.45 -4.91
N ILE A 295 2.05 -18.58 -5.55
CA ILE A 295 2.54 -17.33 -6.12
C ILE A 295 2.24 -16.22 -5.12
N GLU A 296 3.29 -15.73 -4.47
CA GLU A 296 3.20 -14.68 -3.46
C GLU A 296 3.48 -13.31 -4.08
N SER A 297 2.53 -12.38 -3.95
CA SER A 297 2.75 -10.97 -4.30
C SER A 297 3.09 -10.16 -3.07
N ASP A 298 4.35 -9.78 -2.89
CA ASP A 298 4.82 -8.96 -1.78
C ASP A 298 5.20 -7.55 -2.24
N ILE A 299 4.24 -6.88 -2.88
CA ILE A 299 4.43 -5.53 -3.44
C ILE A 299 4.23 -4.42 -2.39
N TYR A 300 3.62 -4.74 -1.25
CA TYR A 300 3.29 -3.79 -0.18
C TYR A 300 4.05 -4.05 1.12
N GLY A 301 4.79 -5.15 1.27
CA GLY A 301 5.42 -5.57 2.52
C GLY A 301 6.33 -4.51 3.17
N GLU A 302 7.00 -3.68 2.36
CA GLU A 302 7.81 -2.55 2.81
C GLU A 302 6.99 -1.38 3.40
N LEU A 303 5.67 -1.33 3.19
CA LEU A 303 4.78 -0.24 3.61
C LEU A 303 4.09 -0.53 4.95
N HIS A 304 4.76 -1.20 5.87
CA HIS A 304 4.26 -1.52 7.21
C HIS A 304 4.22 -0.29 8.13
N PHE A 305 3.28 -0.26 9.08
CA PHE A 305 3.16 0.79 10.10
C PHE A 305 3.76 0.41 11.45
N GLY A 306 4.12 -0.87 11.63
CA GLY A 306 4.83 -1.38 12.80
C GLY A 306 6.35 -1.17 12.70
N ASP A 307 7.06 -1.60 13.73
CA ASP A 307 8.52 -1.44 13.81
C ASP A 307 9.25 -2.41 12.88
N GLU A 308 8.68 -3.59 12.66
CA GLU A 308 9.27 -4.66 11.86
C GLU A 308 8.47 -4.93 10.58
N ARG A 309 9.21 -5.28 9.53
CA ARG A 309 8.63 -5.74 8.27
C ARG A 309 8.05 -7.15 8.45
N PRO A 310 6.81 -7.41 8.03
CA PRO A 310 6.27 -8.77 8.08
C PRO A 310 7.03 -9.70 7.13
N PRO A 311 7.29 -10.95 7.55
CA PRO A 311 7.99 -11.93 6.71
C PRO A 311 7.12 -12.34 5.51
N VAL A 312 7.79 -12.80 4.46
CA VAL A 312 7.16 -13.36 3.26
C VAL A 312 6.83 -14.84 3.46
N LEU A 313 5.91 -15.40 2.65
CA LEU A 313 5.60 -16.84 2.66
C LEU A 313 6.82 -17.68 2.29
N LYS A 314 7.61 -17.20 1.30
CA LYS A 314 8.83 -17.89 0.87
C LYS A 314 9.82 -18.15 2.00
N SER A 315 9.77 -17.40 3.09
CA SER A 315 10.64 -17.63 4.28
C SER A 315 10.31 -18.94 5.03
N PHE A 316 9.15 -19.54 4.79
CA PHE A 316 8.70 -20.81 5.38
C PHE A 316 8.75 -21.98 4.39
N ASP A 317 9.19 -21.72 3.15
CA ASP A 317 9.17 -22.69 2.06
C ASP A 317 10.44 -23.56 2.05
N ALA A 318 10.32 -24.81 2.54
CA ALA A 318 11.39 -25.77 2.51
C ALA A 318 11.50 -26.54 1.16
N ARG A 319 10.52 -26.41 0.27
CA ARG A 319 10.46 -27.14 -1.01
C ARG A 319 10.85 -26.30 -2.23
N ASP A 320 11.13 -25.02 -2.01
CA ASP A 320 11.44 -24.02 -3.01
C ASP A 320 10.34 -23.88 -4.10
N ASP A 321 9.07 -24.00 -3.65
CA ASP A 321 7.86 -24.00 -4.50
C ASP A 321 7.02 -22.72 -4.36
N VAL A 322 7.41 -21.81 -3.46
CA VAL A 322 6.82 -20.46 -3.38
C VAL A 322 7.54 -19.54 -4.36
N ILE A 323 6.79 -18.96 -5.29
CA ILE A 323 7.26 -17.97 -6.26
C ILE A 323 7.01 -16.58 -5.65
N LEU A 324 8.05 -15.94 -5.14
CA LEU A 324 7.96 -14.58 -4.59
C LEU A 324 8.05 -13.54 -5.71
N CYS A 325 7.05 -12.66 -5.82
CA CYS A 325 6.98 -11.55 -6.77
C CYS A 325 6.91 -10.22 -6.03
N SER A 326 7.70 -9.23 -6.46
CA SER A 326 7.69 -7.88 -5.89
C SER A 326 8.06 -6.80 -6.91
N ALA A 327 7.98 -5.51 -6.51
CA ALA A 327 8.34 -4.39 -7.37
C ALA A 327 8.59 -3.09 -6.59
N PHE A 328 9.33 -2.17 -7.19
CA PHE A 328 9.58 -0.84 -6.67
C PHE A 328 8.52 0.19 -7.09
N THR A 329 7.48 -0.23 -7.79
CA THR A 329 6.47 0.64 -8.43
C THR A 329 5.52 1.34 -7.45
N LYS A 330 5.36 0.83 -6.23
CA LYS A 330 4.38 1.39 -5.27
C LYS A 330 4.98 2.47 -4.37
N ALA A 331 6.26 2.40 -4.11
CA ALA A 331 6.92 3.20 -3.10
C ALA A 331 8.13 4.02 -3.60
N VAL A 332 8.69 3.69 -4.77
CA VAL A 332 9.96 4.31 -5.24
C VAL A 332 9.77 4.99 -6.59
N ALA A 333 9.51 4.22 -7.64
CA ALA A 333 9.52 4.72 -9.02
C ALA A 333 8.45 4.02 -9.88
N PRO A 334 7.19 4.45 -9.82
CA PRO A 334 6.12 3.88 -10.64
C PRO A 334 6.45 3.86 -12.14
N GLY A 335 7.07 4.94 -12.63
CA GLY A 335 7.44 5.12 -14.04
C GLY A 335 8.64 4.30 -14.51
N TYR A 336 9.50 3.83 -13.62
CA TYR A 336 10.68 3.03 -14.00
C TYR A 336 10.33 1.59 -14.37
N ARG A 337 9.17 1.12 -13.94
CA ARG A 337 8.70 -0.22 -14.26
C ARG A 337 9.67 -1.33 -13.87
N VAL A 338 10.32 -1.23 -12.71
CA VAL A 338 11.23 -2.24 -12.18
C VAL A 338 10.53 -3.11 -11.16
N GLY A 339 10.48 -4.41 -11.42
CA GLY A 339 10.03 -5.47 -10.53
C GLY A 339 11.02 -6.62 -10.52
N TRP A 340 10.72 -7.64 -9.74
CA TRP A 340 11.55 -8.83 -9.62
C TRP A 340 10.75 -10.00 -9.09
N MET A 341 11.30 -11.20 -9.30
CA MET A 341 10.78 -12.43 -8.73
C MET A 341 11.91 -13.34 -8.26
N ALA A 342 11.64 -14.13 -7.22
CA ALA A 342 12.47 -15.25 -6.79
C ALA A 342 11.64 -16.54 -6.96
N PRO A 343 11.71 -17.16 -8.13
CA PRO A 343 10.77 -18.22 -8.52
C PRO A 343 11.14 -19.61 -7.99
N GLY A 344 12.22 -19.72 -7.23
CA GLY A 344 12.69 -20.99 -6.69
C GLY A 344 12.96 -22.02 -7.79
N ARG A 345 12.50 -23.24 -7.58
CA ARG A 345 12.70 -24.34 -8.56
C ARG A 345 12.15 -24.06 -9.96
N HIS A 346 11.29 -23.05 -10.12
CA HIS A 346 10.71 -22.64 -11.42
C HIS A 346 11.57 -21.63 -12.18
N LEU A 347 12.78 -21.29 -11.70
CA LEU A 347 13.63 -20.24 -12.27
C LEU A 347 13.89 -20.40 -13.75
N ARG A 348 14.28 -21.59 -14.20
CA ARG A 348 14.60 -21.86 -15.64
C ARG A 348 13.41 -21.62 -16.53
N GLU A 349 12.22 -22.06 -16.13
CA GLU A 349 11.00 -21.85 -16.92
C GLU A 349 10.61 -20.37 -16.93
N CYS A 350 10.69 -19.68 -15.78
CA CYS A 350 10.44 -18.23 -15.70
C CYS A 350 11.40 -17.43 -16.59
N GLN A 351 12.69 -17.77 -16.62
CA GLN A 351 13.68 -17.15 -17.52
C GLN A 351 13.33 -17.37 -18.99
N SER A 352 12.96 -18.61 -19.36
CA SER A 352 12.55 -18.96 -20.71
C SER A 352 11.30 -18.20 -21.15
N ILE A 353 10.28 -18.09 -20.28
CA ILE A 353 9.07 -17.33 -20.57
C ILE A 353 9.39 -15.83 -20.72
N LYS A 354 10.19 -15.26 -19.81
CA LYS A 354 10.59 -13.85 -19.90
C LYS A 354 11.33 -13.55 -21.19
N PHE A 355 12.30 -14.37 -21.56
CA PHE A 355 13.06 -14.19 -22.79
C PHE A 355 12.15 -14.16 -24.02
N ARG A 356 11.13 -15.04 -24.07
CA ARG A 356 10.17 -15.13 -25.20
C ARG A 356 9.14 -14.01 -25.23
N THR A 357 8.90 -13.31 -24.10
CA THR A 357 7.80 -12.32 -24.01
C THR A 357 8.26 -10.88 -24.04
N SER A 358 9.28 -10.53 -23.28
CA SER A 358 9.63 -9.12 -23.07
C SER A 358 11.13 -8.82 -23.13
N SER A 359 11.97 -9.87 -23.22
CA SER A 359 13.43 -9.73 -23.10
C SER A 359 13.85 -9.01 -21.79
N PRO A 360 15.13 -8.64 -21.60
CA PRO A 360 15.56 -7.88 -20.44
C PRO A 360 14.90 -6.50 -20.38
N GLY A 361 14.73 -6.00 -19.17
CA GLY A 361 14.24 -4.63 -18.93
C GLY A 361 15.30 -3.57 -19.19
N VAL A 362 14.92 -2.31 -18.97
CA VAL A 362 15.80 -1.16 -19.21
C VAL A 362 16.91 -1.09 -18.15
N GLN A 363 18.16 -1.26 -18.56
CA GLN A 363 19.32 -1.36 -17.69
C GLN A 363 19.50 -0.11 -16.80
N LEU A 364 19.42 1.08 -17.37
CA LEU A 364 19.65 2.33 -16.66
C LEU A 364 18.76 2.47 -15.42
N GLN A 365 17.47 2.19 -15.53
CA GLN A 365 16.53 2.30 -14.39
C GLN A 365 16.84 1.27 -13.30
N GLN A 366 17.29 0.08 -13.68
CA GLN A 366 17.70 -0.95 -12.74
C GLN A 366 18.93 -0.53 -11.95
N GLU A 367 19.93 0.07 -12.61
CA GLU A 367 21.15 0.57 -11.95
C GLU A 367 20.85 1.76 -11.03
N VAL A 368 19.95 2.66 -11.44
CA VAL A 368 19.52 3.77 -10.58
C VAL A 368 18.87 3.26 -9.29
N ILE A 369 18.01 2.24 -9.38
CA ILE A 369 17.43 1.63 -8.18
C ILE A 369 18.51 0.92 -7.35
N ALA A 370 19.44 0.20 -7.98
CA ALA A 370 20.52 -0.46 -7.27
C ALA A 370 21.36 0.53 -6.45
N GLU A 371 21.79 1.64 -7.05
CA GLU A 371 22.55 2.68 -6.35
C GLU A 371 21.71 3.35 -5.24
N PHE A 372 20.42 3.58 -5.47
CA PHE A 372 19.51 4.12 -4.45
C PHE A 372 19.32 3.18 -3.25
N LEU A 373 19.34 1.86 -3.46
CA LEU A 373 19.28 0.87 -2.39
C LEU A 373 20.60 0.81 -1.62
N ALA A 374 21.75 0.98 -2.31
CA ALA A 374 23.07 0.83 -1.73
C ALA A 374 23.51 2.04 -0.89
N ASP A 375 23.09 3.26 -1.23
CA ASP A 375 23.57 4.51 -0.62
C ASP A 375 22.83 4.91 0.68
N GLY A 376 21.92 4.07 1.18
CA GLY A 376 21.08 4.35 2.38
C GLY A 376 19.92 5.32 2.13
N GLY A 377 19.82 5.92 0.96
CA GLY A 377 18.73 6.82 0.59
C GLY A 377 17.35 6.16 0.64
N TYR A 378 17.32 4.89 0.26
CA TYR A 378 16.11 4.08 0.32
C TYR A 378 15.57 3.94 1.75
N ASP A 379 16.39 3.61 2.74
CA ASP A 379 15.92 3.39 4.12
C ASP A 379 15.41 4.68 4.75
N HIS A 380 16.09 5.81 4.47
CA HIS A 380 15.60 7.12 4.89
C HIS A 380 14.24 7.46 4.25
N HIS A 381 14.14 7.23 2.94
CA HIS A 381 12.91 7.42 2.18
C HIS A 381 11.76 6.57 2.75
N MET A 382 11.98 5.28 2.98
CA MET A 382 10.95 4.36 3.47
C MET A 382 10.47 4.70 4.89
N ARG A 383 11.36 5.12 5.79
CA ARG A 383 10.95 5.60 7.13
C ARG A 383 10.01 6.79 7.03
N ARG A 384 10.34 7.77 6.18
CA ARG A 384 9.53 8.97 5.96
C ARG A 384 8.20 8.63 5.30
N LEU A 385 8.22 7.76 4.29
CA LEU A 385 7.02 7.32 3.57
C LEU A 385 6.05 6.58 4.50
N ARG A 386 6.53 5.60 5.28
CA ARG A 386 5.70 4.86 6.25
C ARG A 386 5.04 5.77 7.28
N ALA A 387 5.79 6.73 7.83
CA ALA A 387 5.24 7.72 8.77
C ALA A 387 4.14 8.57 8.14
N ALA A 388 4.35 9.04 6.90
CA ALA A 388 3.35 9.82 6.17
C ALA A 388 2.09 8.97 5.87
N LEU A 389 2.26 7.75 5.37
CA LEU A 389 1.13 6.86 5.06
C LEU A 389 0.31 6.49 6.30
N LYS A 390 0.95 6.24 7.44
CA LYS A 390 0.25 5.99 8.72
C LYS A 390 -0.62 7.17 9.13
N THR A 391 -0.11 8.39 9.02
CA THR A 391 -0.86 9.63 9.31
C THR A 391 -2.03 9.81 8.34
N GLN A 392 -1.81 9.56 7.05
CA GLN A 392 -2.84 9.71 6.03
C GLN A 392 -3.94 8.65 6.14
N ALA A 393 -3.59 7.41 6.45
CA ALA A 393 -4.56 6.35 6.71
C ALA A 393 -5.50 6.72 7.85
N GLN A 394 -4.98 7.28 8.95
CA GLN A 394 -5.78 7.74 10.08
C GLN A 394 -6.66 8.93 9.70
N ALA A 395 -6.11 9.96 9.04
CA ALA A 395 -6.87 11.13 8.62
C ALA A 395 -8.03 10.77 7.68
N MET A 396 -7.78 9.83 6.75
CA MET A 396 -8.82 9.34 5.84
C MET A 396 -9.89 8.53 6.58
N ALA A 397 -9.51 7.67 7.51
CA ALA A 397 -10.45 6.90 8.33
C ALA A 397 -11.35 7.80 9.17
N ASP A 398 -10.79 8.86 9.79
CA ASP A 398 -11.53 9.84 10.57
C ASP A 398 -12.51 10.65 9.70
N ALA A 399 -12.11 11.01 8.47
CA ALA A 399 -12.97 11.73 7.52
C ALA A 399 -14.12 10.83 7.01
N ILE A 400 -13.83 9.56 6.70
CA ILE A 400 -14.86 8.59 6.32
C ILE A 400 -15.88 8.44 7.45
N ALA A 401 -15.43 8.26 8.70
CA ALA A 401 -16.31 8.15 9.86
C ALA A 401 -17.16 9.40 10.12
N ARG A 402 -16.66 10.58 9.69
CA ARG A 402 -17.36 11.88 9.85
C ARG A 402 -18.37 12.15 8.75
N TYR A 403 -18.05 11.78 7.51
CA TYR A 403 -18.79 12.25 6.34
C TYR A 403 -19.63 11.18 5.65
N PHE A 404 -19.35 9.91 5.89
CA PHE A 404 -20.13 8.84 5.28
C PHE A 404 -21.41 8.54 6.08
N PRO A 405 -22.47 8.07 5.44
CA PRO A 405 -23.73 7.78 6.14
C PRO A 405 -23.56 6.63 7.16
N PRO A 406 -24.47 6.57 8.17
CA PRO A 406 -24.52 5.44 9.10
C PRO A 406 -24.64 4.09 8.36
N GLY A 407 -24.11 3.03 8.96
CA GLY A 407 -24.13 1.67 8.39
C GLY A 407 -22.89 1.33 7.55
N CYS A 408 -22.00 2.29 7.28
CA CYS A 408 -20.71 1.99 6.67
C CYS A 408 -19.76 1.26 7.65
N ARG A 409 -18.91 0.41 7.09
CA ARG A 409 -17.84 -0.29 7.81
C ARG A 409 -16.51 -0.06 7.09
N LEU A 410 -15.40 -0.10 7.82
CA LEU A 410 -14.07 0.28 7.30
C LEU A 410 -13.00 -0.70 7.74
N SER A 411 -12.18 -1.19 6.81
CA SER A 411 -10.99 -1.98 7.14
C SER A 411 -9.95 -1.16 7.93
N ARG A 412 -9.14 -1.85 8.74
CA ARG A 412 -8.11 -1.23 9.60
C ARG A 412 -6.73 -1.76 9.23
N PRO A 413 -6.17 -1.32 8.09
CA PRO A 413 -4.88 -1.80 7.63
C PRO A 413 -3.75 -1.39 8.58
N ARG A 414 -2.78 -2.30 8.76
CA ARG A 414 -1.54 -2.06 9.50
C ARG A 414 -0.37 -1.70 8.60
N GLY A 415 -0.66 -1.32 7.35
CA GLY A 415 0.29 -0.98 6.30
C GLY A 415 -0.37 -0.96 4.93
N GLY A 416 0.43 -0.86 3.88
CA GLY A 416 -0.07 -0.80 2.51
C GLY A 416 -0.59 0.57 2.11
N LEU A 417 -1.62 0.60 1.28
CA LEU A 417 -2.12 1.83 0.65
C LEU A 417 -3.64 1.86 0.47
N ALA A 418 -4.37 0.80 0.83
CA ALA A 418 -5.79 0.65 0.51
C ALA A 418 -6.67 0.63 1.77
N LEU A 419 -7.84 1.24 1.65
CA LEU A 419 -8.96 1.16 2.57
C LEU A 419 -10.14 0.50 1.86
N TRP A 420 -10.68 -0.55 2.45
CA TRP A 420 -11.86 -1.27 1.99
C TRP A 420 -13.07 -0.87 2.81
N ILE A 421 -14.11 -0.41 2.14
CA ILE A 421 -15.27 0.20 2.77
C ILE A 421 -16.50 -0.58 2.34
N GLU A 422 -17.21 -1.11 3.30
CA GLU A 422 -18.55 -1.66 3.13
C GLU A 422 -19.56 -0.53 3.31
N LEU A 423 -20.39 -0.33 2.31
CA LEU A 423 -21.49 0.62 2.30
C LEU A 423 -22.79 -0.06 2.76
N PRO A 424 -23.84 0.67 3.13
CA PRO A 424 -25.15 0.07 3.37
C PRO A 424 -25.56 -0.81 2.19
N PRO A 425 -26.17 -1.99 2.43
CA PRO A 425 -26.46 -2.98 1.37
C PRO A 425 -27.33 -2.48 0.21
N GLN A 426 -28.06 -1.38 0.41
CA GLN A 426 -28.92 -0.75 -0.60
C GLN A 426 -28.11 0.08 -1.62
N VAL A 427 -26.86 0.43 -1.29
CA VAL A 427 -25.99 1.27 -2.13
C VAL A 427 -25.32 0.43 -3.20
N ASP A 428 -25.44 0.84 -4.45
CA ASP A 428 -24.74 0.25 -5.58
C ASP A 428 -23.43 1.00 -5.85
N SER A 429 -22.31 0.36 -5.60
CA SER A 429 -20.97 0.95 -5.79
C SER A 429 -20.65 1.32 -7.24
N ARG A 430 -21.32 0.72 -8.23
CA ARG A 430 -21.21 1.09 -9.65
C ARG A 430 -21.79 2.49 -9.90
N LYS A 431 -22.97 2.77 -9.34
CA LYS A 431 -23.61 4.09 -9.41
C LYS A 431 -22.78 5.14 -8.65
N VAL A 432 -22.22 4.78 -7.48
CA VAL A 432 -21.28 5.64 -6.76
C VAL A 432 -20.06 5.97 -7.63
N PHE A 433 -19.47 4.98 -8.29
CA PHE A 433 -18.34 5.18 -9.19
C PHE A 433 -18.70 6.10 -10.37
N GLU A 434 -19.81 5.86 -11.06
CA GLU A 434 -20.24 6.68 -12.20
C GLU A 434 -20.44 8.15 -11.82
N GLN A 435 -21.10 8.41 -10.69
CA GLN A 435 -21.31 9.78 -10.23
C GLN A 435 -20.02 10.43 -9.74
N ALA A 436 -19.20 9.73 -8.96
CA ALA A 436 -17.91 10.20 -8.49
C ALA A 436 -16.97 10.56 -9.64
N CYS A 437 -16.95 9.76 -10.72
CA CYS A 437 -16.15 10.03 -11.91
C CYS A 437 -16.51 11.36 -12.59
N ARG A 438 -17.81 11.68 -12.70
CA ARG A 438 -18.29 12.96 -13.27
C ARG A 438 -17.79 14.17 -12.47
N GLU A 439 -17.54 13.97 -11.18
CA GLU A 439 -17.05 14.99 -10.24
C GLU A 439 -15.54 14.87 -9.98
N LEU A 440 -14.81 14.08 -10.76
CA LEU A 440 -13.36 13.83 -10.65
C LEU A 440 -12.96 13.30 -9.26
N ILE A 441 -13.79 12.47 -8.64
CA ILE A 441 -13.51 11.79 -7.37
C ILE A 441 -13.14 10.34 -7.65
N GLY A 442 -11.90 9.96 -7.31
CA GLY A 442 -11.39 8.62 -7.56
C GLY A 442 -11.88 7.61 -6.52
N VAL A 443 -12.67 6.65 -6.96
CA VAL A 443 -13.15 5.52 -6.17
C VAL A 443 -13.13 4.25 -7.02
N ALA A 444 -12.76 3.10 -6.44
CA ALA A 444 -12.86 1.84 -7.15
C ALA A 444 -14.06 1.04 -6.63
N PRO A 445 -15.02 0.67 -7.49
CA PRO A 445 -16.18 -0.11 -7.07
C PRO A 445 -15.80 -1.53 -6.70
N GLY A 446 -16.43 -2.09 -5.67
CA GLY A 446 -16.11 -3.40 -5.13
C GLY A 446 -16.32 -4.54 -6.12
N ALA A 447 -17.27 -4.40 -7.01
CA ALA A 447 -17.55 -5.37 -8.06
C ALA A 447 -16.37 -5.67 -8.99
N THR A 448 -15.38 -4.78 -9.10
CA THR A 448 -14.15 -5.02 -9.91
C THR A 448 -13.18 -6.00 -9.26
N PHE A 449 -13.30 -6.29 -7.96
CA PHE A 449 -12.37 -7.11 -7.20
C PHE A 449 -12.82 -8.57 -7.04
N THR A 450 -13.76 -9.03 -7.84
CA THR A 450 -14.33 -10.38 -7.81
C THR A 450 -14.84 -10.77 -9.20
N CYS A 451 -14.86 -12.07 -9.48
CA CYS A 451 -15.54 -12.62 -10.67
C CYS A 451 -17.00 -12.98 -10.41
N SER A 452 -17.45 -12.85 -9.17
CA SER A 452 -18.82 -13.16 -8.75
C SER A 452 -19.62 -11.88 -8.48
N ALA A 453 -20.95 -11.96 -8.44
CA ALA A 453 -21.82 -10.82 -8.12
C ALA A 453 -21.77 -10.44 -6.63
N ARG A 454 -20.56 -10.40 -6.04
CA ARG A 454 -20.30 -10.01 -4.65
C ARG A 454 -19.72 -8.61 -4.57
N PHE A 455 -19.69 -8.05 -3.39
CA PHE A 455 -19.08 -6.74 -3.10
C PHE A 455 -19.69 -5.56 -3.88
N ASN A 456 -20.95 -5.69 -4.37
CA ASN A 456 -21.64 -4.62 -5.09
C ASN A 456 -21.87 -3.36 -4.25
N HIS A 457 -21.89 -3.49 -2.92
CA HIS A 457 -22.00 -2.38 -1.96
C HIS A 457 -20.67 -2.08 -1.25
N PHE A 458 -19.55 -2.39 -1.89
CA PHE A 458 -18.22 -2.07 -1.38
C PHE A 458 -17.51 -1.10 -2.31
N ILE A 459 -16.60 -0.32 -1.73
CA ILE A 459 -15.68 0.53 -2.48
C ILE A 459 -14.26 0.43 -1.90
N ARG A 460 -13.26 0.65 -2.75
CA ARG A 460 -11.89 0.85 -2.30
C ARG A 460 -11.48 2.31 -2.50
N LEU A 461 -10.95 2.90 -1.44
CA LEU A 461 -10.15 4.12 -1.49
C LEU A 461 -8.67 3.81 -1.23
N HIS A 462 -7.78 4.75 -1.52
CA HIS A 462 -6.38 4.63 -1.14
C HIS A 462 -5.91 5.92 -0.44
N TYR A 463 -4.91 5.77 0.44
CA TYR A 463 -4.35 6.87 1.25
C TYR A 463 -2.90 7.20 0.87
N GLY A 464 -2.53 6.97 -0.39
CA GLY A 464 -1.18 7.27 -0.90
C GLY A 464 -0.90 8.76 -1.06
N ASP A 465 -1.93 9.59 -1.23
CA ASP A 465 -1.79 11.03 -1.46
C ASP A 465 -1.75 11.83 -0.15
N PRO A 466 -1.01 12.94 -0.08
CA PRO A 466 -1.01 13.82 1.07
C PRO A 466 -2.42 14.35 1.39
N TRP A 467 -2.72 14.45 2.68
CA TRP A 467 -3.95 15.07 3.13
C TRP A 467 -3.99 16.55 2.75
N THR A 468 -5.05 16.97 2.07
CA THR A 468 -5.28 18.35 1.63
C THR A 468 -6.73 18.74 1.83
N PRO A 469 -7.06 20.05 1.94
CA PRO A 469 -8.44 20.52 1.99
C PRO A 469 -9.28 20.07 0.78
N LEU A 470 -8.66 19.94 -0.38
CA LEU A 470 -9.33 19.43 -1.59
C LEU A 470 -9.70 17.95 -1.44
N LEU A 471 -8.81 17.12 -0.88
CA LEU A 471 -9.09 15.71 -0.64
C LEU A 471 -10.23 15.56 0.38
N GLU A 472 -10.23 16.37 1.45
CA GLU A 472 -11.29 16.37 2.45
C GLU A 472 -12.65 16.78 1.85
N THR A 473 -12.68 17.83 1.02
CA THR A 473 -13.88 18.28 0.30
C THR A 473 -14.43 17.17 -0.59
N ARG A 474 -13.58 16.44 -1.29
CA ARG A 474 -13.96 15.33 -2.16
C ARG A 474 -14.48 14.13 -1.38
N LEU A 475 -13.88 13.80 -0.24
CA LEU A 475 -14.41 12.74 0.65
C LEU A 475 -15.78 13.11 1.23
N LYS A 476 -15.97 14.37 1.63
CA LYS A 476 -17.28 14.86 2.05
C LYS A 476 -18.31 14.73 0.93
N ARG A 477 -17.95 15.11 -0.31
CA ARG A 477 -18.85 14.96 -1.47
C ARG A 477 -19.14 13.50 -1.79
N LEU A 478 -18.14 12.61 -1.69
CA LEU A 478 -18.33 11.17 -1.86
C LEU A 478 -19.32 10.62 -0.83
N GLY A 479 -19.24 11.04 0.42
CA GLY A 479 -20.21 10.69 1.46
C GLY A 479 -21.64 11.12 1.11
N GLN A 480 -21.82 12.31 0.51
CA GLN A 480 -23.11 12.80 0.02
C GLN A 480 -23.64 11.93 -1.14
N ILE A 481 -22.78 11.60 -2.12
CA ILE A 481 -23.15 10.73 -3.25
C ILE A 481 -23.67 9.36 -2.75
N ILE A 482 -23.02 8.81 -1.70
CA ILE A 482 -23.47 7.56 -1.08
C ILE A 482 -24.81 7.75 -0.38
N ALA A 483 -24.98 8.85 0.36
CA ALA A 483 -26.23 9.16 1.07
C ALA A 483 -27.42 9.40 0.12
N GLU A 484 -27.18 10.02 -1.05
CA GLU A 484 -28.20 10.26 -2.09
C GLU A 484 -28.84 8.96 -2.61
N GLN A 485 -28.19 7.80 -2.47
CA GLN A 485 -28.77 6.50 -2.83
C GLN A 485 -29.61 5.86 -1.72
N LEU A 486 -29.60 6.44 -0.53
CA LEU A 486 -30.36 5.92 0.61
C LEU A 486 -31.71 6.62 0.79
N GLY A 487 -31.96 7.71 0.04
CA GLY A 487 -33.21 8.49 0.03
C GLY A 487 -33.02 9.79 0.78
#